data_ac3ac31559eb47500adb12b6fcb1656e
#
_entry.id   ac3ac31559eb47500adb12b6fcb1656e
#
_cell.length_a   1.000
_cell.length_b   1.000
_cell.length_c   1.000
_cell.angle_alpha   90.00
_cell.angle_beta   90.00
_cell.angle_gamma   90.00
#
_symmetry.space_group_name_H-M   'P 1'
#
loop_
_entity.id
_entity.type
_entity.pdbx_description
1 polymer ?
#
loop_
_entity_poly.entity_id
_entity_poly.type
_entity_poly.pdbx_seq_one_letter_code
_entity_poly.pdbx_strand_id
1 'polypeptide(L)' 'MKRLVVGISGASGFQYGVKALQLLREYQVETHLVVSQGAEMTRALETDYTKEDVYALADVVHS' A
#
# COMPACT_ATOMS: atom_id res chain seq x y z
N MET A 1 -6.99 -2.31 19.29
CA MET A 1 -6.94 -2.03 17.84
C MET A 1 -6.16 -3.13 17.16
N LYS A 2 -6.69 -3.66 16.08
CA LYS A 2 -5.99 -4.68 15.29
C LYS A 2 -4.93 -4.03 14.43
N ARG A 3 -3.82 -4.73 14.24
CA ARG A 3 -2.72 -4.31 13.37
C ARG A 3 -2.54 -5.34 12.26
N LEU A 4 -2.24 -4.86 11.06
CA LEU A 4 -2.00 -5.74 9.93
C LEU A 4 -0.86 -5.19 9.09
N VAL A 5 0.05 -6.07 8.68
CA VAL A 5 1.12 -5.71 7.74
C VAL A 5 0.63 -5.98 6.33
N VAL A 6 0.69 -4.97 5.48
CA VAL A 6 0.32 -5.08 4.07
C VAL A 6 1.60 -4.95 3.25
N GLY A 7 1.98 -6.04 2.58
CA GLY A 7 3.13 -6.05 1.70
C GLY A 7 2.69 -5.93 0.25
N ILE A 8 3.26 -4.99 -0.48
CA ILE A 8 2.99 -4.83 -1.92
C ILE A 8 4.27 -5.18 -2.66
N SER A 9 4.20 -6.21 -3.50
CA SER A 9 5.34 -6.66 -4.30
C SER A 9 4.87 -7.02 -5.70
N GLY A 10 5.78 -6.89 -6.67
CA GLY A 10 5.52 -7.27 -8.04
C GLY A 10 4.65 -6.28 -8.80
N ALA A 11 4.39 -6.61 -10.08
CA ALA A 11 3.75 -5.70 -11.01
C ALA A 11 2.23 -5.63 -10.83
N SER A 12 1.57 -6.76 -10.63
CA SER A 12 0.10 -6.83 -10.60
C SER A 12 -0.49 -6.64 -9.22
N GLY A 13 0.33 -6.70 -8.17
CA GLY A 13 -0.16 -6.63 -6.79
C GLY A 13 -0.47 -5.23 -6.29
N PHE A 14 -0.02 -4.20 -7.01
CA PHE A 14 -0.09 -2.84 -6.51
C PHE A 14 -1.53 -2.36 -6.32
N GLN A 15 -2.39 -2.55 -7.31
CA GLN A 15 -3.79 -2.13 -7.24
C GLN A 15 -4.54 -2.86 -6.14
N TYR A 16 -4.24 -4.16 -5.96
CA TYR A 16 -4.87 -4.94 -4.89
C TYR A 16 -4.42 -4.46 -3.51
N GLY A 17 -3.14 -4.09 -3.40
CA GLY A 17 -2.62 -3.54 -2.15
C GLY A 17 -3.28 -2.22 -1.78
N VAL A 18 -3.49 -1.34 -2.75
CA VAL A 18 -4.18 -0.06 -2.53
C VAL A 18 -5.61 -0.32 -2.06
N LYS A 19 -6.32 -1.22 -2.72
CA LYS A 19 -7.69 -1.57 -2.32
C LYS A 19 -7.73 -2.16 -0.91
N ALA A 20 -6.78 -3.02 -0.58
CA ALA A 20 -6.70 -3.60 0.75
C ALA A 20 -6.51 -2.52 1.82
N LEU A 21 -5.63 -1.55 1.57
CA LEU A 21 -5.41 -0.45 2.49
C LEU A 21 -6.67 0.39 2.69
N GLN A 22 -7.40 0.66 1.61
CA GLN A 22 -8.64 1.43 1.67
C GLN A 22 -9.70 0.71 2.50
N LEU A 23 -9.87 -0.60 2.28
CA LEU A 23 -10.83 -1.40 3.03
C LEU A 23 -10.46 -1.50 4.51
N LEU A 24 -9.19 -1.74 4.80
CA LEU A 24 -8.73 -1.86 6.18
C LEU A 24 -8.92 -0.55 6.94
N ARG A 25 -8.79 0.57 6.27
CA ARG A 25 -9.04 1.88 6.88
C ARG A 25 -10.51 2.02 7.29
N GLU A 26 -11.43 1.54 6.46
CA GLU A 26 -12.85 1.56 6.80
C GLU A 26 -13.16 0.72 8.03
N TYR A 27 -12.44 -0.39 8.21
CA TYR A 27 -12.60 -1.26 9.37
C TYR A 27 -11.76 -0.84 10.57
N GLN A 28 -11.11 0.31 10.49
CA GLN A 28 -10.30 0.88 11.57
C GLN A 28 -9.17 -0.05 12.02
N VAL A 29 -8.55 -0.74 11.07
CA VAL A 29 -7.38 -1.58 11.33
C VAL A 29 -6.14 -0.73 11.15
N GLU A 30 -5.21 -0.79 12.11
CA GLU A 30 -3.92 -0.13 11.98
C GLU A 30 -3.10 -0.87 10.93
N THR A 31 -2.73 -0.19 9.85
CA THR A 31 -2.00 -0.81 8.74
C THR A 31 -0.54 -0.39 8.75
N HIS A 32 0.33 -1.37 8.51
CA HIS A 32 1.76 -1.18 8.34
C HIS A 32 2.13 -1.60 6.92
N LEU A 33 2.59 -0.65 6.14
CA LEU A 33 2.83 -0.85 4.72
C LEU A 33 4.30 -1.10 4.43
N VAL A 34 4.56 -2.13 3.63
CA VAL A 34 5.89 -2.42 3.09
C VAL A 34 5.75 -2.54 1.58
N VAL A 35 6.50 -1.74 0.82
CA VAL A 35 6.45 -1.75 -0.64
C VAL A 35 7.82 -2.13 -1.19
N SER A 36 7.87 -3.15 -2.05
CA SER A 36 9.13 -3.56 -2.68
C SER A 36 9.57 -2.56 -3.74
N GLN A 37 10.85 -2.59 -4.09
CA GLN A 37 11.37 -1.74 -5.17
C GLN A 37 10.67 -2.03 -6.50
N GLY A 38 10.40 -3.30 -6.80
CA GLY A 38 9.67 -3.67 -8.01
C GLY A 38 8.27 -3.08 -8.05
N ALA A 39 7.58 -3.10 -6.92
CA ALA A 39 6.24 -2.51 -6.81
C ALA A 39 6.29 -0.99 -6.98
N GLU A 40 7.31 -0.33 -6.44
CA GLU A 40 7.49 1.11 -6.62
C GLU A 40 7.72 1.48 -8.09
N MET A 41 8.52 0.69 -8.81
CA MET A 41 8.73 0.89 -10.24
C MET A 41 7.43 0.74 -11.02
N THR A 42 6.63 -0.27 -10.67
CA THR A 42 5.34 -0.51 -11.31
C THR A 42 4.39 0.65 -11.05
N ARG A 43 4.34 1.15 -9.81
CA ARG A 43 3.51 2.30 -9.48
C ARG A 43 3.87 3.49 -10.38
N ALA A 44 5.15 3.78 -10.51
CA ALA A 44 5.62 4.92 -11.28
C ALA A 44 5.32 4.81 -12.78
N LEU A 45 5.37 3.59 -13.32
CA LEU A 45 5.24 3.36 -14.76
C LEU A 45 3.80 3.06 -15.19
N GLU A 46 3.00 2.43 -14.35
CA GLU A 46 1.71 1.86 -14.75
C GLU A 46 0.51 2.42 -13.99
N THR A 47 0.73 3.29 -13.01
CA THR A 47 -0.38 3.86 -12.25
C THR A 47 -0.27 5.38 -12.17
N ASP A 48 -1.40 6.02 -11.88
CA ASP A 48 -1.45 7.46 -11.63
C ASP A 48 -1.28 7.80 -10.15
N TYR A 49 -1.11 6.81 -9.29
CA TYR A 49 -0.90 7.05 -7.87
C TYR A 49 0.49 7.63 -7.63
N THR A 50 0.55 8.68 -6.85
CA THR A 50 1.84 9.16 -6.35
C THR A 50 2.25 8.34 -5.13
N LYS A 51 3.53 8.40 -4.78
CA LYS A 51 4.05 7.76 -3.58
C LYS A 51 3.30 8.25 -2.34
N GLU A 52 3.07 9.56 -2.27
CA GLU A 52 2.37 10.20 -1.17
C GLU A 52 0.92 9.74 -1.07
N ASP A 53 0.25 9.57 -2.19
CA ASP A 53 -1.14 9.09 -2.20
C ASP A 53 -1.25 7.70 -1.55
N VAL A 54 -0.34 6.81 -1.91
CA VAL A 54 -0.36 5.44 -1.40
C VAL A 54 0.04 5.41 0.08
N TYR A 55 1.09 6.13 0.44
CA TYR A 55 1.58 6.14 1.82
C TYR A 55 0.57 6.75 2.79
N ALA A 56 -0.22 7.71 2.32
CA ALA A 56 -1.26 8.32 3.14
C ALA A 56 -2.39 7.35 3.52
N LEU A 57 -2.53 6.24 2.80
CA LEU A 57 -3.54 5.22 3.10
C LEU A 57 -3.14 4.32 4.26
N ALA A 58 -1.87 4.25 4.58
CA ALA A 58 -1.37 3.41 5.67
C ALA A 58 -1.11 4.26 6.91
N ASP A 59 -1.19 3.63 8.07
CA ASP A 59 -0.88 4.31 9.33
C ASP A 59 0.62 4.41 9.53
N VAL A 60 1.37 3.37 9.15
CA VAL A 60 2.83 3.33 9.27
C VAL A 60 3.40 2.76 7.99
N VAL A 61 4.45 3.39 7.48
CA VAL A 61 5.17 2.92 6.30
C VAL A 61 6.59 2.52 6.72
N HIS A 62 6.97 1.31 6.36
CA HIS A 62 8.31 0.78 6.64
C HIS A 62 9.14 0.80 5.36
N SER A 63 10.36 1.22 5.46
CA SER A 63 11.29 1.23 4.32
C SER A 63 12.14 -0.04 4.25
#